data_5483a3df7922e0bbb3f031f39807ea08
#
_entry.id   5483a3df7922e0bbb3f031f39807ea08
#
_cell.length_a   1.000
_cell.length_b   1.000
_cell.length_c   1.000
_cell.angle_alpha   90.00
_cell.angle_beta   90.00
_cell.angle_gamma   90.00
#
_symmetry.space_group_name_H-M   'P 1'
#
loop_
_entity.id
_entity.type
_entity.pdbx_description
1 polymer ?
#
loop_
_entity_poly.entity_id
_entity_poly.type
_entity_poly.pdbx_seq_one_letter_code
_entity_poly.pdbx_strand_id
1 'polypeptide(L)'
;MVKQMPHEFDAGMKVTRNGRFSQAVFNSYDIPFDDIYESLIKQGYIPGVHIKTVVFDLTGKDVDRDVIKEAAETLNEGRSYVRFVGDFMVVFLYTKVARDFTTISHDRIMSSLDETIHRPFDVLCGISQMFEDLHEAGSAFKQALYALEYRDFYRREMRIMREEHYEEIAAGAAFEQVVPYYLVEESCVDTAFVDFCLSQAFLTTILADDIRNNTKNFQILWFYLAYECNASSVGRRMFMHRNSVLYHLKQMEKRYDFSLERRYFREKLMLDFRLVFMNLSEASLNTLFEN
;
A
#
# COMPACT_ATOMS: atom_id res chain seq x y z
N MET A 1 29.46 20.60 11.06
CA MET A 1 29.38 20.09 9.69
C MET A 1 27.91 20.03 9.35
N VAL A 2 27.35 21.05 8.68
CA VAL A 2 25.93 21.12 8.31
C VAL A 2 25.72 20.05 7.24
N LYS A 3 25.02 18.95 7.57
CA LYS A 3 24.55 18.01 6.55
C LYS A 3 23.65 18.82 5.61
N GLN A 4 24.09 19.02 4.36
CA GLN A 4 23.27 19.62 3.32
C GLN A 4 21.96 18.83 3.23
N MET A 5 20.84 19.54 3.35
CA MET A 5 19.53 18.96 3.01
C MET A 5 19.60 18.39 1.60
N PRO A 6 18.99 17.24 1.34
CA PRO A 6 18.78 16.81 -0.04
C PRO A 6 18.05 17.93 -0.79
N HIS A 7 18.49 18.28 -1.99
CA HIS A 7 17.87 19.31 -2.85
C HIS A 7 16.38 19.11 -3.12
N GLU A 8 15.85 17.91 -2.79
CA GLU A 8 14.43 17.53 -2.89
C GLU A 8 13.51 18.35 -1.97
N PHE A 9 14.03 18.95 -0.88
CA PHE A 9 13.21 19.77 0.03
C PHE A 9 13.10 21.25 -0.36
N ASP A 10 13.94 21.73 -1.28
CA ASP A 10 14.02 23.14 -1.65
C ASP A 10 13.13 23.56 -2.84
N ALA A 11 12.66 22.60 -3.62
CA ALA A 11 11.67 22.83 -4.68
C ALA A 11 10.33 22.31 -4.18
N GLY A 12 9.31 23.16 -4.07
CA GLY A 12 7.99 22.80 -3.61
C GLY A 12 7.61 21.38 -4.07
N MET A 13 7.30 20.50 -3.11
CA MET A 13 7.03 19.08 -3.35
C MET A 13 6.02 18.96 -4.49
N LYS A 14 6.49 18.62 -5.67
CA LYS A 14 5.61 18.29 -6.79
C LYS A 14 5.25 16.82 -6.60
N VAL A 15 3.97 16.56 -6.42
CA VAL A 15 3.44 15.21 -6.59
C VAL A 15 3.69 14.82 -8.03
N THR A 16 4.82 14.15 -8.27
CA THR A 16 5.08 13.54 -9.56
C THR A 16 4.41 12.19 -9.54
N ARG A 17 3.46 12.00 -10.43
CA ARG A 17 2.84 10.71 -10.72
C ARG A 17 3.90 9.78 -11.29
N ASN A 18 4.70 9.19 -10.41
CA ASN A 18 5.69 8.16 -10.73
C ASN A 18 5.04 6.77 -10.60
N GLY A 19 3.77 6.65 -11.02
CA GLY A 19 3.09 5.38 -11.02
C GLY A 19 3.78 4.38 -11.95
N ARG A 20 3.92 3.13 -11.49
CA ARG A 20 4.45 2.00 -12.29
C ARG A 20 3.58 1.75 -13.51
N PHE A 21 2.28 1.98 -13.37
CA PHE A 21 1.30 1.87 -14.44
C PHE A 21 0.74 3.24 -14.78
N SER A 22 0.86 3.66 -16.05
CA SER A 22 0.21 4.88 -16.50
C SER A 22 -1.31 4.74 -16.42
N GLN A 23 -2.04 5.84 -16.24
CA GLN A 23 -3.52 5.82 -16.26
C GLN A 23 -4.07 5.25 -17.58
N ALA A 24 -3.29 5.34 -18.67
CA ALA A 24 -3.60 4.69 -19.93
C ALA A 24 -3.65 3.16 -19.78
N VAL A 25 -2.78 2.55 -18.95
CA VAL A 25 -2.80 1.12 -18.66
C VAL A 25 -4.10 0.75 -17.93
N PHE A 26 -4.48 1.49 -16.88
CA PHE A 26 -5.73 1.23 -16.15
C PHE A 26 -6.98 1.37 -17.03
N ASN A 27 -6.95 2.28 -18.02
CA ASN A 27 -8.07 2.52 -18.92
C ASN A 27 -8.09 1.59 -20.14
N SER A 28 -6.96 0.94 -20.46
CA SER A 28 -6.83 0.06 -21.64
C SER A 28 -7.28 -1.37 -21.37
N TYR A 29 -7.41 -1.77 -20.11
CA TYR A 29 -7.82 -3.13 -19.74
C TYR A 29 -9.29 -3.14 -19.33
N ASP A 30 -10.18 -3.28 -20.31
CA ASP A 30 -11.55 -3.66 -20.06
C ASP A 30 -11.62 -5.19 -20.07
N ILE A 31 -12.03 -5.78 -18.95
CA ILE A 31 -12.25 -7.23 -18.89
C ILE A 31 -13.71 -7.48 -19.27
N PRO A 32 -13.97 -8.09 -20.41
CA PRO A 32 -15.33 -8.37 -20.83
C PRO A 32 -16.02 -9.27 -19.80
N PHE A 33 -17.09 -8.76 -19.19
CA PHE A 33 -17.84 -9.46 -18.18
C PHE A 33 -18.42 -10.79 -18.69
N ASP A 34 -18.98 -10.79 -19.89
CA ASP A 34 -19.67 -11.96 -20.44
C ASP A 34 -18.74 -13.18 -20.57
N ASP A 35 -17.50 -12.97 -21.01
CA ASP A 35 -16.50 -14.03 -21.14
C ASP A 35 -16.12 -14.66 -19.79
N ILE A 36 -16.01 -13.81 -18.74
CA ILE A 36 -15.68 -14.26 -17.37
C ILE A 36 -16.84 -15.05 -16.81
N TYR A 37 -18.04 -14.50 -16.92
CA TYR A 37 -19.27 -15.12 -16.41
C TYR A 37 -19.51 -16.51 -16.99
N GLU A 38 -19.47 -16.65 -18.33
CA GLU A 38 -19.64 -17.93 -18.98
C GLU A 38 -18.57 -18.96 -18.57
N SER A 39 -17.32 -18.51 -18.45
CA SER A 39 -16.22 -19.39 -18.07
C SER A 39 -16.35 -19.86 -16.62
N LEU A 40 -16.73 -18.98 -15.70
CA LEU A 40 -16.95 -19.33 -14.30
C LEU A 40 -18.15 -20.28 -14.15
N ILE A 41 -19.25 -20.05 -14.87
CA ILE A 41 -20.41 -20.97 -14.88
C ILE A 41 -20.00 -22.37 -15.34
N LYS A 42 -19.20 -22.47 -16.42
CA LYS A 42 -18.69 -23.76 -16.93
C LYS A 42 -17.81 -24.47 -15.89
N GLN A 43 -17.13 -23.75 -15.04
CA GLN A 43 -16.30 -24.27 -13.94
C GLN A 43 -17.07 -24.52 -12.64
N GLY A 44 -18.39 -24.39 -12.65
CA GLY A 44 -19.23 -24.64 -11.49
C GLY A 44 -19.44 -23.45 -10.56
N TYR A 45 -19.16 -22.24 -11.03
CA TYR A 45 -19.57 -21.04 -10.31
C TYR A 45 -21.07 -21.01 -10.12
N ILE A 46 -21.50 -20.65 -8.92
CA ILE A 46 -22.91 -20.45 -8.56
C ILE A 46 -23.07 -19.02 -8.09
N PRO A 47 -24.08 -18.27 -8.56
CA PRO A 47 -24.36 -16.93 -8.06
C PRO A 47 -24.47 -16.89 -6.53
N GLY A 48 -23.95 -15.83 -5.90
CA GLY A 48 -23.92 -15.67 -4.45
C GLY A 48 -22.69 -16.30 -3.77
N VAL A 49 -21.61 -16.56 -4.52
CA VAL A 49 -20.30 -16.86 -3.94
C VAL A 49 -19.50 -15.57 -3.77
N HIS A 50 -18.59 -15.62 -2.81
CA HIS A 50 -17.61 -14.55 -2.62
C HIS A 50 -16.43 -14.73 -3.57
N ILE A 51 -15.93 -13.65 -4.14
CA ILE A 51 -14.85 -13.65 -5.13
C ILE A 51 -13.75 -12.70 -4.66
N LYS A 52 -12.49 -13.05 -4.92
CA LYS A 52 -11.33 -12.15 -4.88
C LYS A 52 -10.57 -12.25 -6.19
N THR A 53 -10.08 -11.13 -6.69
CA THR A 53 -9.20 -11.07 -7.85
C THR A 53 -7.76 -10.93 -7.40
N VAL A 54 -6.89 -11.78 -7.93
CA VAL A 54 -5.44 -11.71 -7.75
C VAL A 54 -4.81 -11.42 -9.11
N VAL A 55 -3.97 -10.41 -9.19
CA VAL A 55 -3.26 -10.04 -10.41
C VAL A 55 -1.77 -10.23 -10.19
N PHE A 56 -1.14 -11.04 -11.03
CA PHE A 56 0.30 -11.26 -11.04
C PHE A 56 0.93 -10.48 -12.19
N ASP A 57 1.99 -9.73 -11.91
CA ASP A 57 2.74 -8.95 -12.89
C ASP A 57 3.86 -9.79 -13.52
N LEU A 58 3.64 -10.23 -14.74
CA LEU A 58 4.59 -11.03 -15.51
C LEU A 58 5.51 -10.17 -16.39
N THR A 59 5.46 -8.86 -16.29
CA THR A 59 6.24 -7.94 -17.12
C THR A 59 7.73 -8.26 -17.05
N GLY A 60 8.33 -8.55 -18.19
CA GLY A 60 9.76 -8.89 -18.30
C GLY A 60 10.15 -10.24 -17.70
N LYS A 61 9.20 -11.09 -17.33
CA LYS A 61 9.46 -12.45 -16.80
C LYS A 61 9.39 -13.47 -17.95
N ASP A 62 10.40 -14.33 -18.01
CA ASP A 62 10.41 -15.50 -18.91
C ASP A 62 9.71 -16.67 -18.19
N VAL A 63 8.41 -16.78 -18.39
CA VAL A 63 7.57 -17.79 -17.75
C VAL A 63 6.74 -18.53 -18.79
N ASP A 64 6.63 -19.85 -18.64
CA ASP A 64 5.72 -20.65 -19.43
C ASP A 64 4.27 -20.40 -18.94
N ARG A 65 3.48 -19.73 -19.78
CA ARG A 65 2.11 -19.33 -19.44
C ARG A 65 1.17 -20.52 -19.21
N ASP A 66 1.40 -21.63 -19.88
CA ASP A 66 0.56 -22.83 -19.72
C ASP A 66 0.85 -23.49 -18.37
N VAL A 67 2.12 -23.61 -18.01
CA VAL A 67 2.53 -24.16 -16.70
C VAL A 67 2.01 -23.32 -15.54
N ILE A 68 2.18 -21.99 -15.60
CA ILE A 68 1.72 -21.13 -14.49
C ILE A 68 0.19 -21.04 -14.44
N LYS A 69 -0.50 -21.15 -15.57
CA LYS A 69 -1.96 -21.23 -15.63
C LYS A 69 -2.46 -22.50 -14.94
N GLU A 70 -1.91 -23.66 -15.30
CA GLU A 70 -2.27 -24.95 -14.69
C GLU A 70 -2.04 -24.91 -13.16
N ALA A 71 -0.89 -24.36 -12.72
CA ALA A 71 -0.62 -24.18 -11.31
C ALA A 71 -1.63 -23.24 -10.64
N ALA A 72 -1.95 -22.09 -11.26
CA ALA A 72 -2.91 -21.15 -10.70
C ALA A 72 -4.36 -21.68 -10.67
N GLU A 73 -4.73 -22.59 -11.58
CA GLU A 73 -6.02 -23.27 -11.56
C GLU A 73 -6.18 -24.25 -10.40
N THR A 74 -5.09 -24.66 -9.75
CA THR A 74 -5.13 -25.48 -8.52
C THR A 74 -5.34 -24.65 -7.25
N LEU A 75 -5.16 -23.34 -7.32
CA LEU A 75 -5.35 -22.45 -6.17
C LEU A 75 -6.76 -22.60 -5.60
N ASN A 76 -6.86 -22.40 -4.29
CA ASN A 76 -8.13 -22.47 -3.56
C ASN A 76 -8.90 -23.79 -3.80
N GLU A 77 -8.18 -24.92 -3.82
CA GLU A 77 -8.74 -26.26 -4.06
C GLU A 77 -9.40 -26.39 -5.45
N GLY A 78 -8.86 -25.73 -6.46
CA GLY A 78 -9.41 -25.73 -7.82
C GLY A 78 -10.63 -24.83 -8.00
N ARG A 79 -10.90 -23.94 -7.02
CA ARG A 79 -11.96 -22.92 -7.12
C ARG A 79 -11.35 -21.61 -7.59
N SER A 80 -10.73 -21.65 -8.75
CA SER A 80 -10.07 -20.50 -9.39
C SER A 80 -10.37 -20.49 -10.88
N TYR A 81 -10.41 -19.29 -11.44
CA TYR A 81 -10.45 -19.06 -12.87
C TYR A 81 -9.29 -18.17 -13.29
N VAL A 82 -8.54 -18.60 -14.29
CA VAL A 82 -7.30 -17.94 -14.69
C VAL A 82 -7.45 -17.36 -16.10
N ARG A 83 -7.04 -16.09 -16.26
CA ARG A 83 -6.98 -15.40 -17.55
C ARG A 83 -5.70 -14.57 -17.66
N PHE A 84 -5.18 -14.44 -18.88
CA PHE A 84 -4.12 -13.48 -19.17
C PHE A 84 -4.69 -12.22 -19.81
N VAL A 85 -4.23 -11.06 -19.33
CA VAL A 85 -4.57 -9.73 -19.84
C VAL A 85 -3.26 -8.99 -20.07
N GLY A 86 -2.78 -8.96 -21.31
CA GLY A 86 -1.44 -8.46 -21.61
C GLY A 86 -0.36 -9.25 -20.87
N ASP A 87 0.44 -8.55 -20.09
CA ASP A 87 1.50 -9.14 -19.26
C ASP A 87 1.04 -9.48 -17.84
N PHE A 88 -0.27 -9.48 -17.59
CA PHE A 88 -0.82 -9.86 -16.30
C PHE A 88 -1.49 -11.23 -16.37
N MET A 89 -1.25 -12.06 -15.34
CA MET A 89 -2.09 -13.22 -15.06
C MET A 89 -3.13 -12.81 -14.03
N VAL A 90 -4.40 -12.93 -14.37
CA VAL A 90 -5.55 -12.58 -13.53
C VAL A 90 -6.21 -13.85 -13.06
N VAL A 91 -6.31 -14.01 -11.76
CA VAL A 91 -6.92 -15.17 -11.11
C VAL A 91 -8.12 -14.73 -10.29
N PHE A 92 -9.29 -15.27 -10.60
CA PHE A 92 -10.50 -15.10 -9.79
C PHE A 92 -10.62 -16.30 -8.86
N LEU A 93 -10.41 -16.08 -7.59
CA LEU A 93 -10.64 -17.07 -6.54
C LEU A 93 -12.08 -16.94 -6.06
N TYR A 94 -12.79 -18.04 -5.89
CA TYR A 94 -14.19 -18.02 -5.42
C TYR A 94 -14.47 -19.05 -4.34
N THR A 95 -15.36 -18.70 -3.40
CA THR A 95 -15.80 -19.58 -2.30
C THR A 95 -17.23 -19.25 -1.87
N LYS A 96 -17.91 -20.25 -1.28
CA LYS A 96 -19.23 -20.03 -0.66
C LYS A 96 -19.14 -19.44 0.75
N VAL A 97 -17.97 -19.43 1.35
CA VAL A 97 -17.78 -19.05 2.75
C VAL A 97 -16.81 -17.88 2.80
N ALA A 98 -17.32 -16.67 3.03
CA ALA A 98 -16.50 -15.44 3.11
C ALA A 98 -15.29 -15.57 4.04
N ARG A 99 -15.45 -16.32 5.15
CA ARG A 99 -14.39 -16.55 6.12
C ARG A 99 -13.16 -17.22 5.52
N ASP A 100 -13.31 -18.02 4.46
CA ASP A 100 -12.18 -18.68 3.80
C ASP A 100 -11.20 -17.65 3.21
N PHE A 101 -11.71 -16.48 2.78
CA PHE A 101 -10.88 -15.41 2.25
C PHE A 101 -10.10 -14.62 3.30
N THR A 102 -10.44 -14.70 4.58
CA THR A 102 -9.64 -14.05 5.64
C THR A 102 -8.29 -14.76 5.85
N THR A 103 -8.18 -16.01 5.39
CA THR A 103 -6.96 -16.83 5.49
C THR A 103 -6.15 -16.83 4.19
N ILE A 104 -6.69 -16.28 3.10
CA ILE A 104 -5.96 -16.13 1.83
C ILE A 104 -5.09 -14.89 1.92
N SER A 105 -3.85 -15.09 2.39
CA SER A 105 -2.79 -14.12 2.34
C SER A 105 -2.00 -14.27 1.04
N HIS A 106 -1.27 -13.22 0.68
CA HIS A 106 -0.29 -13.24 -0.39
C HIS A 106 0.66 -14.43 -0.29
N ASP A 107 1.25 -14.65 0.91
CA ASP A 107 2.26 -15.69 1.12
C ASP A 107 1.70 -17.09 0.89
N ARG A 108 0.45 -17.32 1.30
CA ARG A 108 -0.21 -18.60 1.05
C ARG A 108 -0.44 -18.86 -0.44
N ILE A 109 -0.80 -17.81 -1.20
CA ILE A 109 -0.94 -17.91 -2.66
C ILE A 109 0.41 -18.23 -3.30
N MET A 110 1.46 -17.48 -2.93
CA MET A 110 2.80 -17.65 -3.49
C MET A 110 3.38 -19.01 -3.12
N SER A 111 3.30 -19.45 -1.86
CA SER A 111 3.77 -20.77 -1.42
C SER A 111 3.07 -21.90 -2.18
N SER A 112 1.76 -21.78 -2.40
CA SER A 112 1.00 -22.80 -3.17
C SER A 112 1.46 -22.84 -4.63
N LEU A 113 1.74 -21.72 -5.24
CA LEU A 113 2.29 -21.66 -6.61
C LEU A 113 3.71 -22.24 -6.67
N ASP A 114 4.58 -21.87 -5.73
CA ASP A 114 5.96 -22.38 -5.65
C ASP A 114 6.00 -23.89 -5.51
N GLU A 115 5.13 -24.46 -4.65
CA GLU A 115 5.01 -25.91 -4.47
C GLU A 115 4.55 -26.59 -5.76
N THR A 116 3.58 -26.02 -6.46
CA THR A 116 3.02 -26.61 -7.70
C THR A 116 3.99 -26.51 -8.87
N ILE A 117 4.70 -25.37 -9.00
CA ILE A 117 5.65 -25.15 -10.09
C ILE A 117 7.02 -25.79 -9.78
N HIS A 118 7.25 -26.24 -8.54
CA HIS A 118 8.51 -26.79 -8.03
C HIS A 118 9.70 -25.84 -8.17
N ARG A 119 9.46 -24.53 -8.14
CA ARG A 119 10.48 -23.46 -8.15
C ARG A 119 9.86 -22.17 -7.60
N PRO A 120 10.69 -21.24 -7.08
CA PRO A 120 10.20 -19.92 -6.66
C PRO A 120 9.52 -19.18 -7.82
N PHE A 121 8.28 -18.75 -7.59
CA PHE A 121 7.52 -17.93 -8.52
C PHE A 121 7.72 -16.45 -8.15
N ASP A 122 8.92 -15.94 -8.45
CA ASP A 122 9.32 -14.56 -8.13
C ASP A 122 8.60 -13.53 -9.00
N VAL A 123 7.32 -13.32 -8.72
CA VAL A 123 6.49 -12.30 -9.36
C VAL A 123 5.76 -11.48 -8.30
N LEU A 124 5.40 -10.25 -8.68
CA LEU A 124 4.62 -9.38 -7.81
C LEU A 124 3.14 -9.67 -7.99
N CYS A 125 2.37 -9.62 -6.91
CA CYS A 125 0.93 -9.72 -7.01
C CYS A 125 0.18 -8.63 -6.24
N GLY A 126 -1.01 -8.29 -6.75
CA GLY A 126 -1.99 -7.45 -6.08
C GLY A 126 -3.30 -8.20 -5.88
N ILE A 127 -3.98 -7.94 -4.78
CA ILE A 127 -5.21 -8.61 -4.37
C ILE A 127 -6.32 -7.58 -4.20
N SER A 128 -7.48 -7.83 -4.82
CA SER A 128 -8.67 -6.99 -4.65
C SER A 128 -9.34 -7.17 -3.28
N GLN A 129 -10.27 -6.28 -2.97
CA GLN A 129 -11.30 -6.57 -1.96
C GLN A 129 -12.17 -7.74 -2.41
N MET A 130 -12.87 -8.34 -1.46
CA MET A 130 -13.87 -9.36 -1.74
C MET A 130 -15.14 -8.73 -2.35
N PHE A 131 -15.72 -9.39 -3.32
CA PHE A 131 -16.97 -8.99 -3.98
C PHE A 131 -17.86 -10.21 -4.27
N GLU A 132 -19.12 -9.99 -4.62
CA GLU A 132 -20.09 -11.05 -4.89
C GLU A 132 -20.74 -10.91 -6.28
N ASP A 133 -20.84 -9.70 -6.80
CA ASP A 133 -21.39 -9.43 -8.13
C ASP A 133 -20.28 -9.46 -9.18
N LEU A 134 -20.38 -10.38 -10.14
CA LEU A 134 -19.42 -10.49 -11.23
C LEU A 134 -19.33 -9.23 -12.11
N HIS A 135 -20.35 -8.37 -12.13
CA HIS A 135 -20.25 -7.05 -12.78
C HIS A 135 -19.17 -6.16 -12.18
N GLU A 136 -18.76 -6.44 -10.93
CA GLU A 136 -17.67 -5.74 -10.26
C GLU A 136 -16.27 -6.28 -10.62
N ALA A 137 -16.18 -7.34 -11.43
CA ALA A 137 -14.89 -7.97 -11.77
C ALA A 137 -13.87 -6.98 -12.37
N GLY A 138 -14.34 -6.03 -13.22
CA GLY A 138 -13.48 -4.98 -13.77
C GLY A 138 -12.96 -4.02 -12.70
N SER A 139 -13.80 -3.65 -11.73
CA SER A 139 -13.39 -2.82 -10.59
C SER A 139 -12.43 -3.58 -9.68
N ALA A 140 -12.68 -4.85 -9.41
CA ALA A 140 -11.80 -5.71 -8.61
C ALA A 140 -10.43 -5.91 -9.29
N PHE A 141 -10.40 -6.05 -10.61
CA PHE A 141 -9.14 -6.08 -11.37
C PHE A 141 -8.36 -4.76 -11.18
N LYS A 142 -9.02 -3.60 -11.29
CA LYS A 142 -8.38 -2.29 -11.06
C LYS A 142 -7.87 -2.16 -9.62
N GLN A 143 -8.62 -2.61 -8.63
CA GLN A 143 -8.15 -2.63 -7.23
C GLN A 143 -6.87 -3.45 -7.08
N ALA A 144 -6.80 -4.63 -7.71
CA ALA A 144 -5.60 -5.47 -7.65
C ALA A 144 -4.40 -4.82 -8.36
N LEU A 145 -4.61 -4.10 -9.48
CA LEU A 145 -3.58 -3.30 -10.11
C LEU A 145 -3.10 -2.15 -9.22
N TYR A 146 -4.02 -1.44 -8.54
CA TYR A 146 -3.64 -0.40 -7.57
C TYR A 146 -2.88 -0.98 -6.37
N ALA A 147 -3.25 -2.18 -5.93
CA ALA A 147 -2.49 -2.88 -4.89
C ALA A 147 -1.02 -3.12 -5.30
N LEU A 148 -0.78 -3.50 -6.56
CA LEU A 148 0.56 -3.61 -7.14
C LEU A 148 1.28 -2.26 -7.22
N GLU A 149 0.57 -1.21 -7.67
CA GLU A 149 1.10 0.14 -7.87
C GLU A 149 1.62 0.75 -6.56
N TYR A 150 0.78 0.70 -5.51
CA TYR A 150 1.08 1.35 -4.23
C TYR A 150 1.77 0.43 -3.21
N ARG A 151 2.06 -0.81 -3.57
CA ARG A 151 2.72 -1.78 -2.70
C ARG A 151 4.01 -1.25 -2.07
N ASP A 152 4.86 -0.58 -2.86
CA ASP A 152 6.16 -0.12 -2.38
C ASP A 152 6.02 0.98 -1.32
N PHE A 153 4.99 1.83 -1.39
CA PHE A 153 4.71 2.81 -0.35
C PHE A 153 4.27 2.12 0.95
N TYR A 154 3.35 1.18 0.86
CA TYR A 154 2.91 0.39 2.01
C TYR A 154 4.08 -0.38 2.65
N ARG A 155 4.91 -1.04 1.85
CA ARG A 155 6.11 -1.74 2.32
C ARG A 155 7.08 -0.80 3.04
N ARG A 156 7.28 0.42 2.53
CA ARG A 156 8.12 1.44 3.19
C ARG A 156 7.54 1.85 4.54
N GLU A 157 6.23 2.07 4.64
CA GLU A 157 5.55 2.38 5.90
C GLU A 157 5.75 1.26 6.91
N MET A 158 5.53 0.00 6.51
CA MET A 158 5.72 -1.17 7.39
C MET A 158 7.17 -1.32 7.85
N ARG A 159 8.14 -1.06 6.98
CA ARG A 159 9.56 -1.05 7.36
C ARG A 159 9.87 0.04 8.39
N ILE A 160 9.33 1.25 8.23
CA ILE A 160 9.48 2.34 9.21
C ILE A 160 8.89 1.91 10.57
N MET A 161 7.75 1.23 10.56
CA MET A 161 7.12 0.70 11.76
C MET A 161 7.88 -0.48 12.36
N ARG A 162 8.79 -1.13 11.63
CA ARG A 162 9.47 -2.38 11.99
C ARG A 162 8.47 -3.48 12.35
N GLU A 163 7.42 -3.60 11.55
CA GLU A 163 6.52 -4.75 11.65
C GLU A 163 7.29 -6.05 11.39
N GLU A 164 7.02 -7.07 12.19
CA GLU A 164 7.79 -8.34 12.14
C GLU A 164 7.70 -9.03 10.78
N HIS A 165 6.61 -8.80 10.05
CA HIS A 165 6.32 -9.46 8.77
C HIS A 165 6.48 -8.53 7.55
N TYR A 166 7.24 -7.42 7.65
CA TYR A 166 7.35 -6.51 6.52
C TYR A 166 8.01 -7.14 5.28
N GLU A 167 8.86 -8.15 5.46
CA GLU A 167 9.50 -8.89 4.36
C GLU A 167 8.49 -9.76 3.61
N GLU A 168 7.49 -10.29 4.29
CA GLU A 168 6.39 -11.07 3.69
C GLU A 168 5.53 -10.21 2.75
N ILE A 169 5.46 -8.90 2.96
CA ILE A 169 4.79 -7.93 2.10
C ILE A 169 5.59 -7.66 0.82
N ALA A 170 6.83 -8.19 0.73
CA ALA A 170 7.75 -7.86 -0.35
C ALA A 170 7.22 -8.21 -1.74
N ALA A 171 6.49 -9.31 -1.90
CA ALA A 171 6.02 -9.80 -3.19
C ALA A 171 4.57 -9.39 -3.53
N GLY A 172 3.77 -8.89 -2.57
CA GLY A 172 2.39 -8.49 -2.87
C GLY A 172 1.72 -7.63 -1.81
N ALA A 173 0.56 -7.08 -2.15
CA ALA A 173 -0.29 -6.33 -1.25
C ALA A 173 -1.78 -6.54 -1.57
N ALA A 174 -2.63 -6.39 -0.57
CA ALA A 174 -4.08 -6.28 -0.76
C ALA A 174 -4.49 -4.81 -0.91
N PHE A 175 -5.55 -4.55 -1.66
CA PHE A 175 -6.03 -3.19 -1.90
C PHE A 175 -6.38 -2.45 -0.60
N GLU A 176 -6.96 -3.16 0.37
CA GLU A 176 -7.28 -2.60 1.69
C GLU A 176 -6.07 -1.99 2.41
N GLN A 177 -4.88 -2.53 2.16
CA GLN A 177 -3.63 -2.06 2.75
C GLN A 177 -3.11 -0.79 2.07
N VAL A 178 -3.36 -0.64 0.77
CA VAL A 178 -2.82 0.45 -0.04
C VAL A 178 -3.82 1.57 -0.33
N VAL A 179 -5.10 1.36 -0.05
CA VAL A 179 -6.15 2.35 -0.34
C VAL A 179 -5.87 3.77 0.17
N PRO A 180 -5.21 3.97 1.33
CA PRO A 180 -4.88 5.33 1.77
C PRO A 180 -3.93 6.06 0.82
N TYR A 181 -2.98 5.36 0.19
CA TYR A 181 -2.06 5.94 -0.79
C TYR A 181 -2.78 6.26 -2.09
N TYR A 182 -3.63 5.34 -2.57
CA TYR A 182 -4.47 5.55 -3.73
C TYR A 182 -5.35 6.81 -3.58
N LEU A 183 -6.05 6.94 -2.46
CA LEU A 183 -6.92 8.09 -2.21
C LEU A 183 -6.15 9.40 -2.11
N VAL A 184 -4.96 9.40 -1.51
CA VAL A 184 -4.10 10.58 -1.42
C VAL A 184 -3.66 11.02 -2.81
N GLU A 185 -3.18 10.11 -3.66
CA GLU A 185 -2.71 10.46 -5.00
C GLU A 185 -3.86 10.88 -5.92
N GLU A 186 -4.98 10.17 -5.93
CA GLU A 186 -6.13 10.52 -6.76
C GLU A 186 -6.77 11.86 -6.35
N SER A 187 -6.61 12.28 -5.09
CA SER A 187 -7.05 13.60 -4.62
C SER A 187 -6.13 14.74 -5.10
N CYS A 188 -4.93 14.43 -5.58
CA CYS A 188 -3.90 15.40 -5.93
C CYS A 188 -3.97 15.91 -7.38
N VAL A 189 -5.16 16.00 -7.97
CA VAL A 189 -5.35 16.51 -9.35
C VAL A 189 -5.00 17.99 -9.45
N ASP A 190 -5.35 18.79 -8.44
CA ASP A 190 -4.92 20.19 -8.29
C ASP A 190 -3.84 20.28 -7.21
N THR A 191 -2.60 20.17 -7.62
CA THR A 191 -1.45 20.15 -6.70
C THR A 191 -1.32 21.42 -5.88
N ALA A 192 -1.66 22.58 -6.44
CA ALA A 192 -1.57 23.85 -5.71
C ALA A 192 -2.63 23.94 -4.61
N PHE A 193 -3.85 23.45 -4.89
CA PHE A 193 -4.91 23.39 -3.90
C PHE A 193 -4.61 22.38 -2.82
N VAL A 194 -4.08 21.21 -3.19
CA VAL A 194 -3.66 20.16 -2.26
C VAL A 194 -2.54 20.65 -1.35
N ASP A 195 -1.52 21.30 -1.88
CA ASP A 195 -0.44 21.90 -1.08
C ASP A 195 -0.98 22.89 -0.07
N PHE A 196 -1.96 23.70 -0.48
CA PHE A 196 -2.64 24.64 0.41
C PHE A 196 -3.46 23.91 1.50
N CYS A 197 -4.20 22.85 1.15
CA CYS A 197 -5.10 22.15 2.05
C CYS A 197 -4.38 21.18 3.01
N LEU A 198 -3.32 20.52 2.56
CA LEU A 198 -2.70 19.42 3.31
C LEU A 198 -1.66 19.87 4.34
N SER A 199 -1.39 21.14 4.47
CA SER A 199 -0.40 21.63 5.46
C SER A 199 0.99 21.00 5.31
N GLN A 200 1.39 20.65 4.10
CA GLN A 200 2.74 20.10 3.86
C GLN A 200 3.83 21.01 4.44
N ALA A 201 3.63 22.33 4.35
CA ALA A 201 4.52 23.28 4.98
C ALA A 201 4.67 23.06 6.50
N PHE A 202 3.62 22.61 7.19
CA PHE A 202 3.66 22.31 8.62
C PHE A 202 4.58 21.13 8.93
N LEU A 203 4.43 19.98 8.28
CA LEU A 203 5.28 18.80 8.49
C LEU A 203 6.71 19.05 8.02
N THR A 204 6.89 19.73 6.90
CA THR A 204 8.22 20.12 6.39
C THR A 204 8.90 21.11 7.33
N THR A 205 8.15 22.02 7.97
CA THR A 205 8.68 22.93 8.98
C THR A 205 9.18 22.16 10.22
N ILE A 206 8.42 21.18 10.73
CA ILE A 206 8.89 20.32 11.83
C ILE A 206 10.17 19.61 11.44
N LEU A 207 10.22 19.02 10.24
CA LEU A 207 11.40 18.31 9.76
C LEU A 207 12.62 19.24 9.61
N ALA A 208 12.44 20.44 9.06
CA ALA A 208 13.50 21.43 8.95
C ALA A 208 14.02 21.87 10.33
N ASP A 209 13.12 22.04 11.30
CA ASP A 209 13.47 22.35 12.67
C ASP A 209 14.22 21.20 13.36
N ASP A 210 13.82 19.95 13.11
CA ASP A 210 14.51 18.78 13.64
C ASP A 210 15.94 18.67 13.09
N ILE A 211 16.14 18.90 11.79
CA ILE A 211 17.47 18.91 11.18
C ILE A 211 18.35 20.01 11.79
N ARG A 212 17.79 21.22 11.98
CA ARG A 212 18.50 22.37 12.54
C ARG A 212 18.90 22.15 14.00
N ASN A 213 18.01 21.58 14.80
CA ASN A 213 18.16 21.46 16.25
C ASN A 213 18.60 20.07 16.71
N ASN A 214 18.81 19.13 15.78
CA ASN A 214 19.10 17.73 16.04
C ASN A 214 18.06 17.08 16.97
N THR A 215 16.78 17.33 16.68
CA THR A 215 15.62 16.75 17.39
C THR A 215 14.93 15.70 16.53
N LYS A 216 13.97 14.98 17.09
CA LYS A 216 13.24 13.87 16.45
C LYS A 216 11.72 14.05 16.53
N ASN A 217 11.25 15.29 16.51
CA ASN A 217 9.82 15.60 16.68
C ASN A 217 8.96 15.05 15.55
N PHE A 218 9.46 15.07 14.30
CA PHE A 218 8.79 14.49 13.16
C PHE A 218 8.55 12.98 13.33
N GLN A 219 9.58 12.23 13.76
CA GLN A 219 9.48 10.81 14.04
C GLN A 219 8.54 10.53 15.24
N ILE A 220 8.65 11.30 16.33
CA ILE A 220 7.78 11.17 17.50
C ILE A 220 6.32 11.36 17.12
N LEU A 221 6.01 12.38 16.31
CA LEU A 221 4.66 12.68 15.85
C LEU A 221 4.12 11.56 14.97
N TRP A 222 4.92 11.08 14.00
CA TRP A 222 4.55 9.94 13.17
C TRP A 222 4.23 8.70 14.00
N PHE A 223 5.17 8.24 14.83
CA PHE A 223 4.95 7.05 15.64
C PHE A 223 3.79 7.19 16.63
N TYR A 224 3.56 8.40 17.16
CA TYR A 224 2.42 8.64 18.02
C TYR A 224 1.08 8.41 17.30
N LEU A 225 0.96 8.91 16.10
CA LEU A 225 -0.24 8.70 15.27
C LEU A 225 -0.37 7.23 14.84
N ALA A 226 0.71 6.62 14.35
CA ALA A 226 0.73 5.26 13.85
C ALA A 226 0.48 4.21 14.95
N TYR A 227 0.89 4.48 16.19
CA TYR A 227 0.57 3.65 17.35
C TYR A 227 -0.70 4.09 18.10
N GLU A 228 -1.69 4.60 17.37
CA GLU A 228 -3.01 4.96 17.92
C GLU A 228 -2.93 5.86 19.16
N CYS A 229 -2.03 6.84 19.14
CA CYS A 229 -1.78 7.78 20.22
C CYS A 229 -1.24 7.14 21.52
N ASN A 230 -0.56 6.00 21.43
CA ASN A 230 0.03 5.32 22.56
C ASN A 230 1.47 5.81 22.85
N ALA A 231 1.61 6.80 23.72
CA ALA A 231 2.92 7.37 24.09
C ALA A 231 3.90 6.33 24.69
N SER A 232 3.40 5.25 25.32
CA SER A 232 4.27 4.19 25.85
C SER A 232 4.90 3.35 24.73
N SER A 233 4.15 3.05 23.68
CA SER A 233 4.66 2.36 22.49
C SER A 233 5.67 3.22 21.75
N VAL A 234 5.40 4.52 21.58
CA VAL A 234 6.38 5.48 21.03
C VAL A 234 7.66 5.51 21.88
N GLY A 235 7.51 5.56 23.21
CA GLY A 235 8.66 5.56 24.12
C GLY A 235 9.55 4.33 23.93
N ARG A 236 8.97 3.14 23.82
CA ARG A 236 9.72 1.91 23.53
C ARG A 236 10.43 1.99 22.17
N ARG A 237 9.71 2.45 21.14
CA ARG A 237 10.25 2.56 19.76
C ARG A 237 11.41 3.55 19.66
N MET A 238 11.31 4.67 20.37
CA MET A 238 12.28 5.78 20.32
C MET A 238 13.32 5.74 21.45
N PHE A 239 13.32 4.69 22.30
CA PHE A 239 14.17 4.59 23.51
C PHE A 239 14.03 5.79 24.43
N MET A 240 12.79 6.26 24.66
CA MET A 240 12.45 7.42 25.48
C MET A 240 11.45 7.05 26.57
N HIS A 241 11.48 7.80 27.68
CA HIS A 241 10.42 7.67 28.67
C HIS A 241 9.09 8.23 28.12
N ARG A 242 7.97 7.59 28.44
CA ARG A 242 6.63 8.05 28.04
C ARG A 242 6.40 9.55 28.29
N ASN A 243 6.83 10.06 29.45
CA ASN A 243 6.63 11.47 29.80
C ASN A 243 7.43 12.41 28.88
N SER A 244 8.61 11.97 28.39
CA SER A 244 9.39 12.73 27.42
C SER A 244 8.66 12.82 26.09
N VAL A 245 8.04 11.71 25.64
CA VAL A 245 7.21 11.71 24.42
C VAL A 245 6.06 12.74 24.57
N LEU A 246 5.31 12.68 25.68
CA LEU A 246 4.21 13.61 25.94
C LEU A 246 4.68 15.06 26.04
N TYR A 247 5.86 15.30 26.61
CA TYR A 247 6.47 16.63 26.65
C TYR A 247 6.77 17.15 25.23
N HIS A 248 7.40 16.36 24.38
CA HIS A 248 7.68 16.74 22.99
C HIS A 248 6.39 17.05 22.22
N LEU A 249 5.36 16.21 22.36
CA LEU A 249 4.07 16.44 21.70
C LEU A 249 3.44 17.77 22.14
N LYS A 250 3.41 18.06 23.46
CA LYS A 250 2.90 19.34 23.98
C LYS A 250 3.71 20.54 23.51
N GLN A 251 5.03 20.41 23.40
CA GLN A 251 5.86 21.48 22.84
C GLN A 251 5.56 21.74 21.37
N MET A 252 5.35 20.67 20.59
CA MET A 252 4.94 20.79 19.18
C MET A 252 3.56 21.45 19.04
N GLU A 253 2.56 20.99 19.80
CA GLU A 253 1.22 21.59 19.81
C GLU A 253 1.28 23.10 20.07
N LYS A 254 2.08 23.51 21.06
CA LYS A 254 2.27 24.92 21.39
C LYS A 254 3.04 25.71 20.33
N ARG A 255 4.09 25.11 19.74
CA ARG A 255 4.99 25.79 18.82
C ARG A 255 4.37 26.00 17.45
N TYR A 256 3.59 25.01 16.98
CA TYR A 256 3.02 24.98 15.65
C TYR A 256 1.50 25.20 15.64
N ASP A 257 0.91 25.58 16.78
CA ASP A 257 -0.49 25.95 16.96
C ASP A 257 -1.49 24.89 16.45
N PHE A 258 -1.35 23.66 16.91
CA PHE A 258 -2.29 22.58 16.59
C PHE A 258 -2.71 21.79 17.84
N SER A 259 -3.70 20.91 17.71
CA SER A 259 -4.14 20.03 18.81
C SER A 259 -4.35 18.59 18.33
N LEU A 260 -3.67 17.66 18.97
CA LEU A 260 -3.82 16.23 18.78
C LEU A 260 -5.06 15.63 19.45
N GLU A 261 -5.79 16.41 20.27
CA GLU A 261 -7.04 15.96 20.87
C GLU A 261 -8.14 15.76 19.81
N ARG A 262 -8.09 16.54 18.72
CA ARG A 262 -9.08 16.52 17.67
C ARG A 262 -8.86 15.33 16.73
N ARG A 263 -9.79 14.38 16.71
CA ARG A 263 -9.71 13.16 15.90
C ARG A 263 -9.49 13.46 14.43
N TYR A 264 -10.31 14.34 13.82
CA TYR A 264 -10.21 14.69 12.41
C TYR A 264 -8.82 15.26 12.04
N PHE A 265 -8.18 15.97 12.96
CA PHE A 265 -6.85 16.54 12.71
C PHE A 265 -5.78 15.43 12.71
N ARG A 266 -5.89 14.43 13.59
CA ARG A 266 -4.99 13.27 13.59
C ARG A 266 -5.13 12.45 12.29
N GLU A 267 -6.38 12.23 11.84
CA GLU A 267 -6.66 11.54 10.57
C GLU A 267 -6.05 12.31 9.38
N LYS A 268 -6.24 13.63 9.35
CA LYS A 268 -5.60 14.50 8.35
C LYS A 268 -4.08 14.39 8.38
N LEU A 269 -3.46 14.48 9.55
CA LEU A 269 -2.00 14.36 9.68
C LEU A 269 -1.48 13.01 9.18
N MET A 270 -2.21 11.91 9.40
CA MET A 270 -1.83 10.60 8.86
C MET A 270 -1.78 10.62 7.32
N LEU A 271 -2.74 11.28 6.67
CA LEU A 271 -2.73 11.46 5.22
C LEU A 271 -1.58 12.38 4.77
N ASP A 272 -1.34 13.48 5.49
CA ASP A 272 -0.23 14.40 5.22
C ASP A 272 1.13 13.65 5.30
N PHE A 273 1.33 12.80 6.30
CA PHE A 273 2.55 11.97 6.41
C PHE A 273 2.70 11.01 5.23
N ARG A 274 1.63 10.32 4.82
CA ARG A 274 1.67 9.43 3.66
C ARG A 274 2.01 10.18 2.39
N LEU A 275 1.43 11.36 2.19
CA LEU A 275 1.76 12.22 1.07
C LEU A 275 3.25 12.63 1.10
N VAL A 276 3.78 12.98 2.27
CA VAL A 276 5.23 13.25 2.42
C VAL A 276 6.06 12.01 2.07
N PHE A 277 5.69 10.83 2.56
CA PHE A 277 6.41 9.58 2.29
C PHE A 277 6.39 9.18 0.81
N MET A 278 5.29 9.45 0.10
CA MET A 278 5.20 9.20 -1.34
C MET A 278 6.15 10.09 -2.15
N ASN A 279 6.47 11.28 -1.63
CA ASN A 279 7.32 12.26 -2.29
C ASN A 279 8.80 12.20 -1.84
N LEU A 280 9.14 11.38 -0.84
CA LEU A 280 10.51 11.18 -0.39
C LEU A 280 11.16 9.98 -1.06
N SER A 281 12.44 10.14 -1.41
CA SER A 281 13.24 8.99 -1.85
C SER A 281 13.43 7.99 -0.71
N GLU A 282 13.69 6.74 -1.07
CA GLU A 282 13.98 5.68 -0.09
C GLU A 282 15.20 6.03 0.78
N ALA A 283 16.23 6.62 0.19
CA ALA A 283 17.43 7.06 0.90
C ALA A 283 17.11 8.15 1.94
N SER A 284 16.21 9.10 1.60
CA SER A 284 15.77 10.15 2.52
C SER A 284 14.97 9.57 3.69
N LEU A 285 14.05 8.64 3.43
CA LEU A 285 13.28 7.96 4.47
C LEU A 285 14.18 7.14 5.40
N ASN A 286 15.14 6.39 4.87
CA ASN A 286 16.11 5.64 5.67
C ASN A 286 16.91 6.58 6.58
N THR A 287 17.38 7.71 6.05
CA THR A 287 18.10 8.71 6.85
C THR A 287 17.24 9.27 7.99
N LEU A 288 15.94 9.43 7.77
CA LEU A 288 15.02 9.93 8.78
C LEU A 288 14.72 8.91 9.87
N PHE A 289 14.59 7.62 9.55
CA PHE A 289 14.04 6.64 10.48
C PHE A 289 15.03 5.56 10.97
N GLU A 290 16.20 5.43 10.37
CA GLU A 290 17.22 4.42 10.73
C GLU A 290 18.34 4.97 11.66
N ASN A 291 18.33 6.26 12.01
CA ASN A 291 19.31 6.88 12.92
C ASN A 291 18.81 6.93 14.37
#